data_4a8649eef8ee34164074434cadbfe421
#
_entry.id   4a8649eef8ee34164074434cadbfe421
#
_cell.length_a   1.000
_cell.length_b   1.000
_cell.length_c   1.000
_cell.angle_alpha   90.00
_cell.angle_beta   90.00
_cell.angle_gamma   90.00
#
_symmetry.space_group_name_H-M   'P 1'
#
loop_
_entity.id
_entity.type
_entity.pdbx_description
1 polymer ?
#
loop_
_entity_poly.entity_id
_entity_poly.type
_entity_poly.pdbx_seq_one_letter_code
_entity_poly.pdbx_strand_id
1 'polypeptide(L)'
;MYFLLVVFITLAAGISHGQPSTTPGKLSTASLSDLYVENAPDYLRPYVIPHYANSHAVSVGSQVYRFMVTGPSSDYAFTLMSTSAPVSTELGVLPHIHQKHYENFYNLKGRFQLWADKGNGGQQARLLSQGDYGSVPRNTTHTFQVLDPDTEMIGAIVPGGFEDLFYALGTNFTSSTNTPYVPAASSDSTSGGSDASTISALQQFDVYSQLDFVPRRDLINGTAPSGTEWHTGSNSLGAPATPYFIANGYGPKYLNSRYGYQIVQPLVTPTQAQDVNFTQSTITISRLQSNITAPVYSQSGSSAFQVVEGILKIKIGDYPTAMLTTGDVAFIPGNVSYSYRSDVFFTKVLYVSRGTDGLDQKLIKGGKHWDFPTFPKD
;
A
#
# COMPACT_ATOMS: atom_id res chain seq x y z
N MET A 1 -48.08 -14.20 -19.86
CA MET A 1 -48.95 -13.01 -19.85
C MET A 1 -48.64 -12.28 -18.56
N TYR A 2 -47.61 -11.42 -18.59
CA TYR A 2 -47.17 -10.64 -17.43
C TYR A 2 -47.48 -9.17 -17.70
N PHE A 3 -48.22 -8.55 -16.80
CA PHE A 3 -48.55 -7.12 -16.84
C PHE A 3 -47.39 -6.30 -16.28
N LEU A 4 -46.91 -5.38 -17.09
CA LEU A 4 -45.93 -4.35 -16.71
C LEU A 4 -46.71 -3.14 -16.17
N LEU A 5 -46.54 -2.83 -14.89
CA LEU A 5 -47.14 -1.63 -14.26
C LEU A 5 -46.11 -0.52 -14.32
N VAL A 6 -46.36 0.47 -15.16
CA VAL A 6 -45.58 1.73 -15.26
C VAL A 6 -46.25 2.77 -14.38
N VAL A 7 -45.58 3.24 -13.35
CA VAL A 7 -46.04 4.34 -12.49
C VAL A 7 -45.37 5.64 -12.95
N PHE A 8 -46.17 6.55 -13.47
CA PHE A 8 -45.75 7.94 -13.74
C PHE A 8 -45.93 8.77 -12.48
N ILE A 9 -44.85 9.36 -11.98
CA ILE A 9 -44.91 10.40 -10.94
C ILE A 9 -44.70 11.75 -11.62
N THR A 10 -45.75 12.55 -11.63
CA THR A 10 -45.73 13.99 -12.03
C THR A 10 -45.19 14.83 -10.87
N LEU A 11 -44.06 15.50 -11.06
CA LEU A 11 -43.53 16.50 -10.15
C LEU A 11 -44.17 17.86 -10.48
N ALA A 12 -44.91 18.42 -9.55
CA ALA A 12 -45.35 19.81 -9.60
C ALA A 12 -44.27 20.72 -9.00
N ALA A 13 -43.69 21.59 -9.80
CA ALA A 13 -42.73 22.61 -9.37
C ALA A 13 -43.42 23.80 -8.73
N GLY A 14 -43.29 23.94 -7.42
CA GLY A 14 -43.64 25.16 -6.69
C GLY A 14 -42.43 26.08 -6.57
N ILE A 15 -42.39 27.18 -7.26
CA ILE A 15 -41.36 28.22 -7.15
C ILE A 15 -41.68 29.11 -5.95
N SER A 16 -40.92 28.93 -4.86
CA SER A 16 -40.91 29.85 -3.73
C SER A 16 -39.67 30.73 -3.81
N HIS A 17 -39.84 32.01 -4.03
CA HIS A 17 -38.80 33.03 -3.95
C HIS A 17 -38.53 33.37 -2.47
N GLY A 18 -37.55 32.70 -1.88
CA GLY A 18 -36.97 33.06 -0.59
C GLY A 18 -35.70 33.89 -0.81
N GLN A 19 -35.69 35.12 -0.23
CA GLN A 19 -34.47 35.95 -0.21
C GLN A 19 -33.34 35.25 0.54
N PRO A 20 -32.07 35.36 0.08
CA PRO A 20 -30.94 34.75 0.80
C PRO A 20 -30.65 35.58 2.06
N SER A 21 -30.88 34.97 3.21
CA SER A 21 -30.37 35.44 4.49
C SER A 21 -28.87 35.19 4.52
N THR A 22 -28.05 36.22 4.37
CA THR A 22 -26.60 36.17 4.56
C THR A 22 -26.27 36.18 6.05
N THR A 23 -26.43 35.08 6.71
CA THR A 23 -25.75 34.86 7.99
C THR A 23 -24.29 34.49 7.67
N PRO A 24 -23.28 35.19 8.25
CA PRO A 24 -21.89 34.79 8.06
C PRO A 24 -21.73 33.36 8.57
N GLY A 25 -21.46 32.40 7.66
CA GLY A 25 -21.23 31.02 8.00
C GLY A 25 -20.07 30.95 8.97
N LYS A 26 -20.33 30.41 10.17
CA LYS A 26 -19.34 30.02 11.14
C LYS A 26 -18.37 29.11 10.40
N LEU A 27 -17.10 29.51 10.19
CA LEU A 27 -16.06 28.68 9.66
C LEU A 27 -16.04 27.43 10.54
N SER A 28 -16.52 26.33 10.02
CA SER A 28 -16.42 25.03 10.67
C SER A 28 -14.93 24.71 10.80
N THR A 29 -14.39 24.82 12.00
CA THR A 29 -13.03 24.37 12.28
C THR A 29 -13.05 22.87 12.12
N ALA A 30 -12.33 22.35 11.11
CA ALA A 30 -12.16 20.92 10.87
C ALA A 30 -11.73 20.24 12.18
N SER A 31 -12.44 19.17 12.55
CA SER A 31 -12.15 18.43 13.79
C SER A 31 -11.25 17.25 13.51
N LEU A 32 -10.62 16.71 14.54
CA LEU A 32 -9.82 15.49 14.42
C LEU A 32 -10.71 14.28 14.06
N SER A 33 -11.95 14.23 14.55
CA SER A 33 -12.92 13.20 14.23
C SER A 33 -13.31 13.20 12.74
N ASP A 34 -13.25 14.35 12.06
CA ASP A 34 -13.53 14.41 10.62
C ASP A 34 -12.38 13.85 9.79
N LEU A 35 -11.16 13.80 10.36
CA LEU A 35 -9.98 13.26 9.70
C LEU A 35 -9.89 11.75 9.82
N TYR A 36 -10.26 11.18 10.99
CA TYR A 36 -10.24 9.74 11.21
C TYR A 36 -11.46 9.07 10.57
N VAL A 37 -11.21 7.95 9.88
CA VAL A 37 -12.26 7.17 9.21
C VAL A 37 -12.13 5.70 9.57
N GLU A 38 -13.24 4.98 9.52
CA GLU A 38 -13.27 3.51 9.66
C GLU A 38 -13.09 2.80 8.31
N ASN A 39 -13.50 3.45 7.21
CA ASN A 39 -13.34 2.97 5.85
C ASN A 39 -12.72 4.05 4.98
N ALA A 40 -11.93 3.66 3.97
CA ALA A 40 -11.48 4.59 2.95
C ALA A 40 -12.70 5.29 2.31
N PRO A 41 -12.69 6.63 2.19
CA PRO A 41 -13.80 7.37 1.59
C PRO A 41 -14.03 6.96 0.12
N ASP A 42 -15.25 7.15 -0.36
CA ASP A 42 -15.65 6.96 -1.75
C ASP A 42 -15.38 8.19 -2.65
N TYR A 43 -14.66 9.17 -2.13
CA TYR A 43 -14.22 10.37 -2.83
C TYR A 43 -12.90 10.90 -2.30
N LEU A 44 -12.22 11.71 -3.12
CA LEU A 44 -10.91 12.28 -2.80
C LEU A 44 -10.99 13.30 -1.67
N ARG A 45 -10.35 13.02 -0.54
CA ARG A 45 -10.17 13.93 0.60
C ARG A 45 -9.01 13.46 1.47
N PRO A 46 -8.46 14.31 2.38
CA PRO A 46 -7.55 13.85 3.42
C PRO A 46 -8.26 12.94 4.42
N TYR A 47 -7.56 11.90 4.91
CA TYR A 47 -8.04 11.06 6.00
C TYR A 47 -6.91 10.30 6.68
N VAL A 48 -7.21 9.81 7.88
CA VAL A 48 -6.40 8.83 8.63
C VAL A 48 -7.27 7.61 8.89
N ILE A 49 -6.74 6.43 8.59
CA ILE A 49 -7.41 5.16 8.85
C ILE A 49 -6.55 4.31 9.79
N PRO A 50 -7.07 3.92 10.97
CA PRO A 50 -6.36 3.02 11.88
C PRO A 50 -6.21 1.62 11.29
N HIS A 51 -5.12 0.94 11.65
CA HIS A 51 -4.72 -0.34 11.07
C HIS A 51 -5.82 -1.41 11.10
N TYR A 52 -6.42 -1.64 12.26
CA TYR A 52 -7.50 -2.61 12.43
C TYR A 52 -8.85 -1.95 12.72
N ALA A 53 -9.08 -0.75 12.18
CA ALA A 53 -10.41 -0.17 12.21
C ALA A 53 -11.43 -1.18 11.63
N ASN A 54 -12.71 -1.01 11.97
CA ASN A 54 -13.80 -1.79 11.37
C ASN A 54 -13.94 -1.50 9.87
N SER A 55 -12.81 -1.28 9.23
CA SER A 55 -12.72 -0.99 7.82
C SER A 55 -13.33 -2.11 6.99
N HIS A 56 -13.78 -1.77 5.82
CA HIS A 56 -14.23 -2.71 4.82
C HIS A 56 -13.13 -3.74 4.55
N ALA A 57 -13.21 -4.86 5.27
CA ALA A 57 -12.30 -5.98 5.12
C ALA A 57 -13.01 -7.10 4.39
N VAL A 58 -12.29 -7.78 3.52
CA VAL A 58 -12.81 -8.86 2.67
C VAL A 58 -11.98 -10.10 2.93
N SER A 59 -12.63 -11.23 3.16
CA SER A 59 -11.99 -12.54 3.20
C SER A 59 -12.07 -13.24 1.85
N VAL A 60 -10.94 -13.74 1.37
CA VAL A 60 -10.86 -14.66 0.23
C VAL A 60 -10.10 -15.90 0.72
N GLY A 61 -10.80 -17.02 0.84
CA GLY A 61 -10.27 -18.18 1.54
C GLY A 61 -9.92 -17.83 3.00
N SER A 62 -8.71 -18.17 3.44
CA SER A 62 -8.19 -17.86 4.78
C SER A 62 -7.51 -16.49 4.88
N GLN A 63 -7.41 -15.75 3.80
CA GLN A 63 -6.76 -14.45 3.77
C GLN A 63 -7.77 -13.33 3.97
N VAL A 64 -7.38 -12.31 4.74
CA VAL A 64 -8.19 -11.10 4.97
C VAL A 64 -7.48 -9.90 4.41
N TYR A 65 -8.16 -9.19 3.54
CA TYR A 65 -7.70 -8.01 2.83
C TYR A 65 -8.36 -6.76 3.42
N ARG A 66 -7.56 -5.76 3.78
CA ARG A 66 -8.02 -4.45 4.27
C ARG A 66 -7.51 -3.36 3.36
N PHE A 67 -8.41 -2.49 2.92
CA PHE A 67 -8.10 -1.44 1.95
C PHE A 67 -8.00 -0.09 2.66
N MET A 68 -6.76 0.37 2.88
CA MET A 68 -6.49 1.66 3.50
C MET A 68 -6.61 2.81 2.50
N VAL A 69 -6.28 2.55 1.22
CA VAL A 69 -6.50 3.49 0.10
C VAL A 69 -7.11 2.72 -1.06
N THR A 70 -8.18 3.25 -1.61
CA THR A 70 -8.93 2.66 -2.73
C THR A 70 -8.87 3.55 -3.98
N GLY A 71 -9.31 3.04 -5.12
CA GLY A 71 -9.48 3.85 -6.33
C GLY A 71 -10.26 5.13 -6.06
N PRO A 72 -11.51 5.06 -5.59
CA PRO A 72 -12.33 6.26 -5.31
C PRO A 72 -11.67 7.20 -4.31
N SER A 73 -11.09 6.70 -3.22
CA SER A 73 -10.46 7.55 -2.19
C SER A 73 -9.22 8.29 -2.67
N SER A 74 -8.54 7.79 -3.72
CA SER A 74 -7.30 8.32 -4.26
C SER A 74 -7.42 8.95 -5.65
N ASP A 75 -8.62 9.03 -6.20
CA ASP A 75 -8.83 9.34 -7.63
C ASP A 75 -8.01 8.38 -8.53
N TYR A 76 -8.10 7.10 -8.22
CA TYR A 76 -7.39 5.99 -8.90
C TYR A 76 -5.86 6.14 -8.96
N ALA A 77 -5.29 6.91 -8.03
CA ALA A 77 -3.83 7.07 -7.97
C ALA A 77 -3.13 5.76 -7.64
N PHE A 78 -3.57 5.07 -6.59
CA PHE A 78 -3.10 3.75 -6.18
C PHE A 78 -4.09 3.09 -5.20
N THR A 79 -4.04 1.76 -5.11
CA THR A 79 -4.61 0.98 -4.01
C THR A 79 -3.51 0.69 -3.00
N LEU A 80 -3.76 0.95 -1.71
CA LEU A 80 -2.91 0.53 -0.60
C LEU A 80 -3.71 -0.40 0.30
N MET A 81 -3.22 -1.62 0.47
CA MET A 81 -3.93 -2.66 1.19
C MET A 81 -3.00 -3.46 2.09
N SER A 82 -3.55 -4.09 3.13
CA SER A 82 -2.87 -5.15 3.86
C SER A 82 -3.55 -6.49 3.62
N THR A 83 -2.74 -7.54 3.58
CA THR A 83 -3.18 -8.94 3.54
C THR A 83 -2.70 -9.62 4.80
N SER A 84 -3.64 -10.04 5.65
CA SER A 84 -3.36 -10.85 6.84
C SER A 84 -3.74 -12.30 6.54
N ALA A 85 -2.85 -13.25 6.84
CA ALA A 85 -3.08 -14.66 6.51
C ALA A 85 -2.36 -15.62 7.48
N PRO A 86 -2.94 -16.79 7.76
CA PRO A 86 -2.27 -17.89 8.42
C PRO A 86 -1.31 -18.61 7.47
N VAL A 87 -0.44 -19.44 8.03
CA VAL A 87 0.42 -20.35 7.24
C VAL A 87 -0.42 -21.24 6.32
N SER A 88 0.09 -21.47 5.11
CA SER A 88 -0.55 -22.36 4.13
C SER A 88 0.49 -23.20 3.39
N THR A 89 0.17 -24.47 3.11
CA THR A 89 0.93 -25.32 2.20
C THR A 89 0.68 -24.99 0.73
N GLU A 90 -0.42 -24.28 0.45
CA GLU A 90 -0.84 -23.88 -0.88
C GLU A 90 -0.36 -22.47 -1.21
N LEU A 91 -0.37 -22.14 -2.51
CA LEU A 91 -0.12 -20.77 -2.96
C LEU A 91 -1.23 -19.84 -2.47
N GLY A 92 -0.86 -18.65 -2.05
CA GLY A 92 -1.81 -17.64 -1.58
C GLY A 92 -2.73 -17.11 -2.69
N VAL A 93 -2.22 -17.10 -3.92
CA VAL A 93 -2.95 -16.72 -5.14
C VAL A 93 -2.48 -17.60 -6.31
N LEU A 94 -3.35 -17.79 -7.31
CA LEU A 94 -2.93 -18.43 -8.55
C LEU A 94 -1.80 -17.63 -9.22
N PRO A 95 -0.80 -18.28 -9.85
CA PRO A 95 0.18 -17.58 -10.66
C PRO A 95 -0.50 -16.77 -11.75
N HIS A 96 -0.17 -15.49 -11.85
CA HIS A 96 -0.82 -14.58 -12.78
C HIS A 96 0.10 -13.41 -13.20
N ILE A 97 -0.33 -12.64 -14.19
CA ILE A 97 0.26 -11.36 -14.59
C ILE A 97 -0.77 -10.25 -14.52
N HIS A 98 -0.29 -9.03 -14.32
CA HIS A 98 -1.02 -7.79 -14.56
C HIS A 98 -0.44 -7.10 -15.79
N GLN A 99 -1.30 -6.66 -16.72
CA GLN A 99 -0.87 -5.89 -17.88
C GLN A 99 -0.83 -4.38 -17.60
N LYS A 100 -1.66 -3.91 -16.67
CA LYS A 100 -1.81 -2.49 -16.32
C LYS A 100 -1.23 -2.16 -14.95
N HIS A 101 -1.34 -3.07 -13.98
CA HIS A 101 -0.94 -2.81 -12.60
C HIS A 101 0.52 -3.17 -12.35
N TYR A 102 1.18 -2.30 -11.57
CA TYR A 102 2.46 -2.55 -10.93
C TYR A 102 2.17 -2.91 -9.48
N GLU A 103 2.58 -4.08 -9.05
CA GLU A 103 2.32 -4.57 -7.70
C GLU A 103 3.59 -4.57 -6.85
N ASN A 104 3.45 -4.17 -5.59
CA ASN A 104 4.54 -4.01 -4.65
C ASN A 104 4.20 -4.73 -3.36
N PHE A 105 5.12 -5.53 -2.85
CA PHE A 105 4.98 -6.30 -1.63
C PHE A 105 5.96 -5.81 -0.57
N TYR A 106 5.46 -5.29 0.53
CA TYR A 106 6.26 -4.94 1.69
C TYR A 106 5.82 -5.82 2.87
N ASN A 107 6.76 -6.59 3.46
CA ASN A 107 6.41 -7.47 4.56
C ASN A 107 6.39 -6.71 5.89
N LEU A 108 5.21 -6.64 6.52
CA LEU A 108 5.04 -6.00 7.81
C LEU A 108 5.31 -6.96 8.97
N LYS A 109 4.95 -8.25 8.81
CA LYS A 109 5.00 -9.24 9.89
C LYS A 109 5.02 -10.67 9.33
N GLY A 110 5.66 -11.59 10.04
CA GLY A 110 5.77 -12.98 9.61
C GLY A 110 6.66 -13.14 8.39
N ARG A 111 6.49 -14.27 7.67
CA ARG A 111 7.26 -14.59 6.46
C ARG A 111 6.35 -15.11 5.37
N PHE A 112 6.63 -14.71 4.15
CA PHE A 112 6.04 -15.29 2.94
C PHE A 112 7.11 -15.43 1.86
N GLN A 113 6.90 -16.36 0.97
CA GLN A 113 7.75 -16.57 -0.18
C GLN A 113 7.09 -15.97 -1.41
N LEU A 114 7.82 -15.16 -2.17
CA LEU A 114 7.39 -14.53 -3.41
C LEU A 114 8.18 -15.10 -4.57
N TRP A 115 7.47 -15.49 -5.63
CA TRP A 115 8.03 -15.86 -6.93
C TRP A 115 7.66 -14.81 -7.96
N ALA A 116 8.61 -14.48 -8.84
CA ALA A 116 8.41 -13.55 -9.92
C ALA A 116 9.21 -13.97 -11.16
N ASP A 117 8.58 -13.93 -12.34
CA ASP A 117 9.19 -14.32 -13.61
C ASP A 117 8.77 -13.35 -14.72
N LYS A 118 9.76 -12.73 -15.35
CA LYS A 118 9.55 -11.86 -16.52
C LYS A 118 9.67 -12.62 -17.85
N GLY A 119 9.90 -13.92 -17.81
CA GLY A 119 10.05 -14.79 -18.98
C GLY A 119 11.46 -14.84 -19.56
N ASN A 120 12.18 -13.73 -19.61
CA ASN A 120 13.51 -13.67 -20.24
C ASN A 120 14.70 -13.74 -19.27
N GLY A 121 14.46 -13.68 -17.97
CA GLY A 121 15.50 -13.60 -16.93
C GLY A 121 15.54 -14.77 -15.96
N GLY A 122 14.68 -15.74 -16.18
CA GLY A 122 14.49 -16.86 -15.27
C GLY A 122 13.64 -16.47 -14.04
N GLN A 123 13.05 -17.48 -13.45
CA GLN A 123 12.20 -17.33 -12.29
C GLN A 123 13.01 -16.90 -11.06
N GLN A 124 12.67 -15.77 -10.51
CA GLN A 124 13.20 -15.25 -9.25
C GLN A 124 12.35 -15.73 -8.08
N ALA A 125 12.95 -15.92 -6.93
CA ALA A 125 12.25 -16.29 -5.72
C ALA A 125 12.98 -15.77 -4.48
N ARG A 126 12.20 -15.31 -3.49
CA ARG A 126 12.71 -14.83 -2.20
C ARG A 126 11.78 -15.19 -1.08
N LEU A 127 12.36 -15.59 0.03
CA LEU A 127 11.71 -15.58 1.32
C LEU A 127 11.79 -14.14 1.88
N LEU A 128 10.64 -13.49 2.04
CA LEU A 128 10.55 -12.15 2.60
C LEU A 128 10.19 -12.23 4.08
N SER A 129 11.00 -11.58 4.89
CA SER A 129 10.84 -11.37 6.33
C SER A 129 10.43 -9.93 6.61
N GLN A 130 10.17 -9.59 7.84
CA GLN A 130 9.74 -8.24 8.23
C GLN A 130 10.68 -7.15 7.70
N GLY A 131 10.12 -6.19 6.98
CA GLY A 131 10.84 -5.07 6.38
C GLY A 131 11.44 -5.35 5.01
N ASP A 132 11.36 -6.59 4.51
CA ASP A 132 11.77 -6.93 3.16
C ASP A 132 10.72 -6.49 2.14
N TYR A 133 11.17 -6.22 0.93
CA TYR A 133 10.35 -5.71 -0.16
C TYR A 133 10.56 -6.53 -1.44
N GLY A 134 9.46 -6.74 -2.17
CA GLY A 134 9.44 -7.32 -3.51
C GLY A 134 8.70 -6.43 -4.50
N SER A 135 9.32 -6.21 -5.66
CA SER A 135 8.79 -5.41 -6.75
C SER A 135 8.34 -6.30 -7.89
N VAL A 136 7.10 -6.16 -8.32
CA VAL A 136 6.49 -6.91 -9.42
C VAL A 136 5.95 -5.95 -10.48
N PRO A 137 6.78 -5.59 -11.48
CA PRO A 137 6.34 -4.75 -12.59
C PRO A 137 5.30 -5.46 -13.46
N ARG A 138 4.58 -4.67 -14.26
CA ARG A 138 3.61 -5.17 -15.25
C ARG A 138 4.17 -6.31 -16.11
N ASN A 139 3.32 -7.24 -16.51
CA ASN A 139 3.67 -8.42 -17.32
C ASN A 139 4.75 -9.29 -16.66
N THR A 140 4.73 -9.42 -15.34
CA THR A 140 5.57 -10.32 -14.56
C THR A 140 4.69 -11.39 -13.96
N THR A 141 4.92 -12.65 -14.28
CA THR A 141 4.24 -13.78 -13.63
C THR A 141 4.68 -13.82 -12.18
N HIS A 142 3.72 -13.84 -11.26
CA HIS A 142 4.03 -13.91 -9.84
C HIS A 142 2.97 -14.66 -9.05
N THR A 143 3.37 -15.11 -7.90
CA THR A 143 2.55 -15.74 -6.86
C THR A 143 3.32 -15.73 -5.54
N PHE A 144 2.63 -15.99 -4.44
CA PHE A 144 3.25 -16.09 -3.12
C PHE A 144 2.72 -17.26 -2.31
N GLN A 145 3.40 -17.60 -1.24
CA GLN A 145 2.98 -18.57 -0.24
C GLN A 145 3.30 -18.05 1.16
N VAL A 146 2.32 -18.08 2.05
CA VAL A 146 2.46 -17.67 3.45
C VAL A 146 3.10 -18.80 4.25
N LEU A 147 4.14 -18.50 5.02
CA LEU A 147 4.96 -19.50 5.71
C LEU A 147 4.86 -19.45 7.23
N ASP A 148 4.44 -18.34 7.81
CA ASP A 148 4.29 -18.22 9.26
C ASP A 148 2.81 -18.15 9.67
N PRO A 149 2.49 -18.59 10.90
CA PRO A 149 1.10 -18.65 11.39
C PRO A 149 0.41 -17.30 11.42
N ASP A 150 1.17 -16.21 11.50
CA ASP A 150 0.67 -14.85 11.61
C ASP A 150 1.51 -13.94 10.71
N THR A 151 1.05 -13.80 9.46
CA THR A 151 1.75 -13.03 8.43
C THR A 151 0.88 -11.87 7.97
N GLU A 152 1.50 -10.72 7.82
CA GLU A 152 0.87 -9.54 7.23
C GLU A 152 1.82 -8.89 6.23
N MET A 153 1.33 -8.71 5.01
CA MET A 153 2.00 -7.99 3.95
C MET A 153 1.19 -6.78 3.50
N ILE A 154 1.90 -5.73 3.11
CA ILE A 154 1.33 -4.52 2.54
C ILE A 154 1.49 -4.58 1.03
N GLY A 155 0.37 -4.43 0.32
CA GLY A 155 0.32 -4.27 -1.13
C GLY A 155 0.11 -2.81 -1.52
N ALA A 156 1.01 -2.26 -2.33
CA ALA A 156 0.79 -1.00 -3.02
C ALA A 156 0.66 -1.28 -4.51
N ILE A 157 -0.52 -1.06 -5.07
CA ILE A 157 -0.87 -1.44 -6.44
C ILE A 157 -1.20 -0.18 -7.23
N VAL A 158 -0.53 0.02 -8.37
CA VAL A 158 -0.64 1.23 -9.17
C VAL A 158 -0.96 0.87 -10.64
N PRO A 159 -2.02 1.47 -11.22
CA PRO A 159 -2.98 2.44 -10.67
C PRO A 159 -3.91 1.86 -9.61
N GLY A 160 -4.74 2.70 -8.99
CA GLY A 160 -5.76 2.29 -8.02
C GLY A 160 -6.99 1.66 -8.68
N GLY A 161 -7.87 1.06 -7.85
CA GLY A 161 -9.07 0.36 -8.28
C GLY A 161 -8.94 -1.18 -8.25
N PHE A 162 -7.79 -1.68 -7.82
CA PHE A 162 -7.55 -3.13 -7.78
C PHE A 162 -8.35 -3.83 -6.66
N GLU A 163 -8.84 -3.10 -5.69
CA GLU A 163 -9.73 -3.63 -4.64
C GLU A 163 -11.01 -4.25 -5.19
N ASP A 164 -11.47 -3.83 -6.37
CA ASP A 164 -12.68 -4.37 -7.01
C ASP A 164 -12.59 -5.88 -7.26
N LEU A 165 -11.38 -6.39 -7.52
CA LEU A 165 -11.12 -7.84 -7.60
C LEU A 165 -11.55 -8.55 -6.32
N PHE A 166 -11.14 -8.04 -5.17
CA PHE A 166 -11.40 -8.66 -3.87
C PHE A 166 -12.86 -8.50 -3.46
N TYR A 167 -13.50 -7.39 -3.82
CA TYR A 167 -14.94 -7.20 -3.60
C TYR A 167 -15.77 -8.17 -4.44
N ALA A 168 -15.29 -8.53 -5.63
CA ALA A 168 -15.96 -9.49 -6.49
C ALA A 168 -15.76 -10.96 -6.05
N LEU A 169 -14.58 -11.28 -5.50
CA LEU A 169 -14.22 -12.67 -5.13
C LEU A 169 -14.53 -13.02 -3.68
N GLY A 170 -14.51 -12.04 -2.80
CA GLY A 170 -14.51 -12.26 -1.37
C GLY A 170 -15.88 -12.08 -0.71
N THR A 171 -15.87 -12.30 0.59
CA THR A 171 -17.00 -12.03 1.47
C THR A 171 -16.60 -10.99 2.51
N ASN A 172 -17.55 -10.18 2.95
CA ASN A 172 -17.29 -9.19 4.00
C ASN A 172 -16.76 -9.88 5.26
N PHE A 173 -15.61 -9.42 5.73
CA PHE A 173 -15.03 -9.87 6.98
C PHE A 173 -15.52 -8.98 8.12
N THR A 174 -16.50 -9.50 8.87
CA THR A 174 -17.15 -8.75 9.97
C THR A 174 -16.65 -9.17 11.34
N SER A 175 -15.56 -9.95 11.39
CA SER A 175 -15.00 -10.41 12.65
C SER A 175 -14.46 -9.24 13.48
N SER A 176 -14.35 -9.50 14.77
CA SER A 176 -13.82 -8.57 15.75
C SER A 176 -12.44 -7.97 15.32
N THR A 177 -12.20 -6.75 15.70
CA THR A 177 -10.88 -6.11 15.61
C THR A 177 -9.77 -6.88 16.32
N ASN A 178 -10.12 -7.86 17.15
CA ASN A 178 -9.17 -8.72 17.87
C ASN A 178 -8.69 -9.93 17.03
N THR A 179 -9.25 -10.13 15.84
CA THR A 179 -8.89 -11.25 14.96
C THR A 179 -8.50 -10.71 13.60
N PRO A 180 -7.20 -10.58 13.29
CA PRO A 180 -6.73 -10.07 12.01
C PRO A 180 -7.08 -11.00 10.83
N TYR A 181 -7.29 -12.28 11.08
CA TYR A 181 -7.73 -13.31 10.13
C TYR A 181 -8.43 -14.46 10.90
N VAL A 182 -9.10 -15.34 10.17
CA VAL A 182 -9.64 -16.58 10.75
C VAL A 182 -8.57 -17.66 10.61
N PRO A 183 -8.09 -18.28 11.71
CA PRO A 183 -7.16 -19.40 11.60
C PRO A 183 -7.80 -20.51 10.74
N ALA A 184 -7.04 -21.09 9.80
CA ALA A 184 -7.50 -22.19 9.00
C ALA A 184 -7.84 -23.39 9.90
N ALA A 185 -8.99 -24.01 9.69
CA ALA A 185 -9.28 -25.30 10.32
C ALA A 185 -8.29 -26.33 9.77
N SER A 186 -7.90 -27.31 10.59
CA SER A 186 -6.90 -28.34 10.23
C SER A 186 -7.31 -29.21 9.02
N SER A 187 -8.53 -29.06 8.52
CA SER A 187 -9.09 -29.77 7.37
C SER A 187 -9.32 -28.91 6.13
N ASP A 188 -9.12 -27.60 6.23
CA ASP A 188 -9.38 -26.70 5.10
C ASP A 188 -8.12 -26.53 4.23
N SER A 189 -7.88 -27.50 3.38
CA SER A 189 -7.11 -27.29 2.16
C SER A 189 -7.97 -26.48 1.18
N THR A 190 -8.12 -25.19 1.41
CA THR A 190 -8.72 -24.30 0.42
C THR A 190 -7.69 -23.94 -0.65
N SER A 191 -7.28 -24.93 -1.42
CA SER A 191 -6.79 -24.67 -2.76
C SER A 191 -8.00 -24.19 -3.56
N GLY A 192 -8.15 -22.89 -3.71
CA GLY A 192 -9.13 -22.32 -4.61
C GLY A 192 -8.78 -22.67 -6.05
N GLY A 193 -9.05 -23.90 -6.43
CA GLY A 193 -9.11 -24.28 -7.84
C GLY A 193 -10.28 -23.53 -8.46
N SER A 194 -9.99 -22.41 -9.11
CA SER A 194 -10.99 -21.66 -9.84
C SER A 194 -11.33 -22.41 -11.13
N ASP A 195 -12.60 -22.58 -11.43
CA ASP A 195 -13.03 -23.11 -12.71
C ASP A 195 -12.67 -22.16 -13.87
N ALA A 196 -12.76 -22.64 -15.12
CA ALA A 196 -12.38 -21.87 -16.29
C ALA A 196 -13.20 -20.58 -16.45
N SER A 197 -14.44 -20.52 -15.98
CA SER A 197 -15.30 -19.33 -16.04
C SER A 197 -14.84 -18.27 -15.05
N THR A 198 -14.48 -18.65 -13.85
CA THR A 198 -13.90 -17.77 -12.83
C THR A 198 -12.56 -17.22 -13.32
N ILE A 199 -11.66 -18.07 -13.86
CA ILE A 199 -10.37 -17.64 -14.42
C ILE A 199 -10.56 -16.60 -15.53
N SER A 200 -11.53 -16.82 -16.44
CA SER A 200 -11.83 -15.85 -17.50
C SER A 200 -12.38 -14.54 -16.93
N ALA A 201 -13.22 -14.59 -15.91
CA ALA A 201 -13.79 -13.41 -15.28
C ALA A 201 -12.75 -12.53 -14.56
N LEU A 202 -11.61 -13.10 -14.12
CA LEU A 202 -10.52 -12.33 -13.48
C LEU A 202 -9.89 -11.30 -14.43
N GLN A 203 -9.94 -11.52 -15.74
CA GLN A 203 -9.33 -10.62 -16.72
C GLN A 203 -9.94 -9.21 -16.71
N GLN A 204 -11.20 -9.06 -16.32
CA GLN A 204 -11.82 -7.74 -16.14
C GLN A 204 -11.13 -6.89 -15.06
N PHE A 205 -10.46 -7.55 -14.11
CA PHE A 205 -9.67 -6.93 -13.05
C PHE A 205 -8.17 -6.92 -13.36
N ASP A 206 -7.79 -7.10 -14.62
CA ASP A 206 -6.38 -7.16 -15.06
C ASP A 206 -5.58 -8.33 -14.45
N VAL A 207 -6.24 -9.45 -14.17
CA VAL A 207 -5.60 -10.68 -13.67
C VAL A 207 -5.65 -11.75 -14.76
N TYR A 208 -4.49 -12.11 -15.28
CA TYR A 208 -4.34 -13.10 -16.35
C TYR A 208 -3.58 -14.32 -15.80
N SER A 209 -4.30 -15.38 -15.50
CA SER A 209 -3.74 -16.60 -14.90
C SER A 209 -2.68 -17.24 -15.78
N GLN A 210 -1.61 -17.73 -15.13
CA GLN A 210 -0.47 -18.39 -15.73
C GLN A 210 -0.38 -19.82 -15.18
N LEU A 211 -1.30 -20.70 -15.58
CA LEU A 211 -1.49 -22.03 -15.00
C LEU A 211 -0.31 -22.98 -15.25
N ASP A 212 0.48 -22.75 -16.29
CA ASP A 212 1.68 -23.54 -16.60
C ASP A 212 2.89 -23.12 -15.77
N PHE A 213 2.77 -22.03 -14.99
CA PHE A 213 3.84 -21.58 -14.11
C PHE A 213 4.01 -22.52 -12.91
N VAL A 214 5.21 -23.11 -12.79
CA VAL A 214 5.56 -23.96 -11.65
C VAL A 214 6.55 -23.22 -10.75
N PRO A 215 6.14 -22.84 -9.52
CA PRO A 215 7.03 -22.19 -8.58
C PRO A 215 8.25 -23.07 -8.25
N ARG A 216 9.46 -22.53 -8.40
CA ARG A 216 10.69 -23.24 -8.03
C ARG A 216 10.74 -23.53 -6.52
N ARG A 217 11.28 -24.71 -6.16
CA ARG A 217 11.36 -25.18 -4.77
C ARG A 217 12.80 -25.40 -4.30
N ASP A 218 13.77 -24.98 -5.09
CA ASP A 218 15.21 -25.19 -4.87
C ASP A 218 15.91 -24.02 -4.16
N LEU A 219 15.18 -23.26 -3.36
CA LEU A 219 15.75 -22.13 -2.62
C LEU A 219 16.76 -22.60 -1.59
N ILE A 220 17.89 -21.90 -1.53
CA ILE A 220 18.94 -22.07 -0.52
C ILE A 220 18.99 -20.79 0.32
N ASN A 221 18.84 -20.93 1.64
CA ASN A 221 18.80 -19.78 2.55
C ASN A 221 17.79 -18.70 2.14
N GLY A 222 16.62 -19.11 1.65
CA GLY A 222 15.54 -18.20 1.24
C GLY A 222 15.75 -17.48 -0.09
N THR A 223 16.78 -17.86 -0.86
CA THR A 223 17.08 -17.27 -2.17
C THR A 223 17.23 -18.35 -3.24
N ALA A 224 16.95 -18.00 -4.49
CA ALA A 224 17.24 -18.91 -5.60
C ALA A 224 18.75 -19.13 -5.74
N PRO A 225 19.22 -20.36 -6.11
CA PRO A 225 20.64 -20.73 -6.08
C PRO A 225 21.53 -19.93 -7.02
N SER A 226 21.02 -19.39 -8.10
CA SER A 226 21.78 -18.64 -9.10
C SER A 226 20.97 -17.51 -9.70
N GLY A 227 21.63 -16.43 -10.04
CA GLY A 227 21.08 -15.30 -10.80
C GLY A 227 20.12 -14.40 -10.01
N THR A 228 19.93 -14.63 -8.74
CA THR A 228 19.04 -13.83 -7.90
C THR A 228 19.84 -13.20 -6.79
N GLU A 229 20.09 -11.94 -6.90
CA GLU A 229 20.83 -11.20 -5.87
C GLU A 229 19.86 -10.50 -4.93
N TRP A 230 20.02 -10.72 -3.63
CA TRP A 230 19.69 -9.69 -2.67
C TRP A 230 20.59 -8.49 -2.95
N HIS A 231 20.23 -7.31 -2.48
CA HIS A 231 21.08 -6.14 -2.57
C HIS A 231 22.38 -6.34 -1.80
N THR A 232 23.33 -7.02 -2.40
CA THR A 232 24.59 -7.40 -1.75
C THR A 232 25.78 -6.60 -2.22
N GLY A 233 25.66 -5.66 -3.07
CA GLY A 233 26.89 -5.06 -3.56
C GLY A 233 26.81 -3.64 -4.09
N SER A 234 25.88 -3.36 -4.97
CA SER A 234 25.92 -2.10 -5.71
C SER A 234 25.06 -0.97 -5.11
N ASN A 235 24.30 -1.22 -4.05
CA ASN A 235 23.32 -0.25 -3.53
C ASN A 235 22.39 0.35 -4.62
N SER A 236 22.11 -0.40 -5.66
CA SER A 236 21.25 -0.01 -6.77
C SER A 236 19.93 -0.77 -6.74
N LEU A 237 18.89 -0.18 -7.29
CA LEU A 237 17.64 -0.89 -7.54
C LEU A 237 17.77 -1.78 -8.77
N GLY A 238 16.86 -2.75 -8.92
CA GLY A 238 16.74 -3.55 -10.12
C GLY A 238 16.52 -2.71 -11.38
N ALA A 239 16.77 -3.30 -12.53
CA ALA A 239 16.54 -2.65 -13.82
C ALA A 239 15.05 -2.29 -13.99
N PRO A 240 14.70 -1.24 -14.75
CA PRO A 240 13.32 -0.91 -15.07
C PRO A 240 12.57 -2.11 -15.68
N ALA A 241 11.31 -2.26 -15.31
CA ALA A 241 10.42 -3.32 -15.79
C ALA A 241 10.89 -4.76 -15.50
N THR A 242 11.83 -4.96 -14.58
CA THR A 242 12.24 -6.29 -14.09
C THR A 242 11.86 -6.46 -12.62
N PRO A 243 11.45 -7.64 -12.16
CA PRO A 243 11.22 -7.88 -10.75
C PRO A 243 12.54 -7.81 -9.97
N TYR A 244 12.48 -7.31 -8.75
CA TYR A 244 13.63 -7.27 -7.84
C TYR A 244 13.18 -7.26 -6.38
N PHE A 245 14.13 -7.53 -5.49
CA PHE A 245 13.91 -7.64 -4.06
C PHE A 245 14.88 -6.75 -3.30
N ILE A 246 14.42 -6.18 -2.20
CA ILE A 246 15.23 -5.36 -1.30
C ILE A 246 15.10 -5.93 0.11
N ALA A 247 16.21 -6.39 0.68
CA ALA A 247 16.25 -6.83 2.06
C ALA A 247 16.14 -5.62 3.02
N ASN A 248 15.57 -5.85 4.19
CA ASN A 248 15.45 -4.83 5.23
C ASN A 248 16.82 -4.21 5.57
N GLY A 249 16.91 -2.91 5.50
CA GLY A 249 18.16 -2.17 5.76
C GLY A 249 19.17 -2.15 4.62
N TYR A 250 18.92 -2.84 3.49
CA TYR A 250 19.74 -2.83 2.29
C TYR A 250 19.19 -1.91 1.20
N GLY A 251 19.87 -1.86 0.05
CA GLY A 251 19.49 -0.98 -1.05
C GLY A 251 19.96 0.47 -0.87
N PRO A 252 19.76 1.35 -1.86
CA PRO A 252 20.20 2.73 -1.81
C PRO A 252 19.48 3.49 -0.69
N LYS A 253 20.23 4.34 0.00
CA LYS A 253 19.72 5.19 1.07
C LYS A 253 20.28 6.59 0.95
N TYR A 254 19.53 7.59 1.40
CA TYR A 254 19.89 8.99 1.39
C TYR A 254 19.55 9.61 2.74
N LEU A 255 20.52 10.28 3.34
CA LEU A 255 20.35 11.00 4.59
C LEU A 255 20.09 12.48 4.31
N ASN A 256 18.91 12.96 4.68
CA ASN A 256 18.57 14.36 4.77
C ASN A 256 18.66 14.81 6.23
N SER A 257 19.43 15.87 6.49
CA SER A 257 19.66 16.39 7.84
C SER A 257 19.15 17.82 8.05
N ARG A 258 18.31 18.31 7.12
CA ARG A 258 17.88 19.71 7.14
C ARG A 258 16.97 20.06 8.32
N TYR A 259 16.08 19.13 8.73
CA TYR A 259 15.10 19.35 9.78
C TYR A 259 15.07 18.15 10.75
N GLY A 260 16.23 17.76 11.26
CA GLY A 260 16.45 16.48 11.92
C GLY A 260 16.93 15.45 10.89
N TYR A 261 17.22 14.24 11.36
CA TYR A 261 17.67 13.18 10.47
C TYR A 261 16.49 12.46 9.83
N GLN A 262 16.55 12.32 8.52
CA GLN A 262 15.60 11.52 7.75
C GLN A 262 16.37 10.64 6.77
N ILE A 263 16.23 9.32 6.87
CA ILE A 263 16.83 8.38 5.94
C ILE A 263 15.75 7.92 4.98
N VAL A 264 15.91 8.24 3.70
CA VAL A 264 15.03 7.77 2.64
C VAL A 264 15.68 6.58 1.96
N GLN A 265 14.97 5.46 1.96
CA GLN A 265 15.33 4.26 1.20
C GLN A 265 14.32 4.09 0.07
N PRO A 266 14.64 4.47 -1.17
CA PRO A 266 13.76 4.24 -2.30
C PRO A 266 13.55 2.74 -2.52
N LEU A 267 12.32 2.35 -2.75
CA LEU A 267 11.88 1.02 -3.15
C LEU A 267 11.50 1.01 -4.63
N VAL A 268 10.81 2.06 -5.10
CA VAL A 268 10.53 2.35 -6.50
C VAL A 268 10.85 3.81 -6.75
N THR A 269 11.68 4.09 -7.74
CA THR A 269 11.95 5.45 -8.23
C THR A 269 11.20 5.71 -9.55
N PRO A 270 11.17 6.95 -10.05
CA PRO A 270 10.63 7.23 -11.37
C PRO A 270 11.23 6.36 -12.49
N THR A 271 12.51 5.98 -12.33
CA THR A 271 13.19 5.08 -13.29
C THR A 271 12.57 3.69 -13.34
N GLN A 272 12.29 3.08 -12.17
CA GLN A 272 11.66 1.76 -12.10
C GLN A 272 10.18 1.81 -12.47
N ALA A 273 9.47 2.87 -12.06
CA ALA A 273 8.04 3.03 -12.31
C ALA A 273 7.72 3.34 -13.77
N GLN A 274 8.64 3.99 -14.51
CA GLN A 274 8.44 4.39 -15.90
C GLN A 274 7.12 5.16 -16.11
N ASP A 275 6.31 4.76 -17.08
CA ASP A 275 5.02 5.36 -17.41
C ASP A 275 3.91 5.13 -16.37
N VAL A 276 4.11 4.20 -15.43
CA VAL A 276 3.18 4.05 -14.28
C VAL A 276 3.23 5.26 -13.36
N ASN A 277 4.35 5.98 -13.34
CA ASN A 277 4.49 7.32 -12.76
C ASN A 277 4.12 7.40 -11.25
N PHE A 278 4.85 6.67 -10.43
CA PHE A 278 4.73 6.69 -8.97
C PHE A 278 6.10 6.52 -8.31
N THR A 279 6.19 6.78 -7.03
CA THR A 279 7.35 6.43 -6.19
C THR A 279 6.92 5.71 -4.93
N GLN A 280 7.78 4.85 -4.42
CA GLN A 280 7.60 4.19 -3.14
C GLN A 280 8.94 4.14 -2.41
N SER A 281 8.91 4.45 -1.12
CA SER A 281 10.13 4.51 -0.29
C SER A 281 9.79 4.16 1.16
N THR A 282 10.78 3.73 1.93
CA THR A 282 10.68 3.89 3.39
C THR A 282 11.37 5.19 3.79
N ILE A 283 10.80 5.88 4.78
CA ILE A 283 11.38 7.09 5.37
C ILE A 283 11.54 6.84 6.86
N THR A 284 12.78 6.82 7.33
CA THR A 284 13.11 6.72 8.74
C THR A 284 13.36 8.11 9.30
N ILE A 285 12.65 8.48 10.36
CA ILE A 285 12.55 9.85 10.87
C ILE A 285 13.06 9.86 12.31
N SER A 286 14.04 10.72 12.60
CA SER A 286 14.49 10.96 13.97
C SER A 286 13.51 11.86 14.71
N ARG A 287 13.61 11.86 16.04
CA ARG A 287 12.92 12.84 16.86
C ARG A 287 13.25 14.27 16.40
N LEU A 288 12.22 15.09 16.23
CA LEU A 288 12.40 16.50 15.93
C LEU A 288 12.90 17.23 17.18
N GLN A 289 13.96 18.02 17.03
CA GLN A 289 14.49 18.85 18.11
C GLN A 289 13.48 19.93 18.48
N SER A 290 13.43 20.28 19.77
CA SER A 290 12.42 21.20 20.33
C SER A 290 12.45 22.62 19.74
N ASN A 291 13.60 23.05 19.21
CA ASN A 291 13.81 24.37 18.59
C ASN A 291 13.56 24.39 17.07
N ILE A 292 13.18 23.25 16.49
CA ILE A 292 12.94 23.13 15.05
C ILE A 292 11.44 22.98 14.80
N THR A 293 10.89 23.81 13.95
CA THR A 293 9.52 23.67 13.45
C THR A 293 9.50 22.67 12.29
N ALA A 294 8.57 21.73 12.32
CA ALA A 294 8.36 20.80 11.21
C ALA A 294 8.04 21.56 9.92
N PRO A 295 8.73 21.29 8.81
CA PRO A 295 8.47 21.96 7.54
C PRO A 295 7.09 21.57 6.98
N VAL A 296 6.53 22.48 6.21
CA VAL A 296 5.29 22.23 5.46
C VAL A 296 5.66 21.80 4.05
N TYR A 297 5.04 20.72 3.60
CA TYR A 297 5.20 20.15 2.25
C TYR A 297 3.86 20.20 1.49
N SER A 298 3.94 20.17 0.19
CA SER A 298 2.86 19.82 -0.74
C SER A 298 3.47 19.24 -2.01
N GLN A 299 2.70 18.47 -2.75
CA GLN A 299 3.08 17.87 -4.03
C GLN A 299 1.87 17.75 -4.95
N SER A 300 2.09 17.58 -6.25
CA SER A 300 1.02 17.53 -7.23
C SER A 300 0.19 16.23 -7.15
N GLY A 301 0.83 15.11 -6.83
CA GLY A 301 0.20 13.80 -6.74
C GLY A 301 -0.30 13.47 -5.34
N SER A 302 -1.30 12.60 -5.26
CA SER A 302 -1.75 12.01 -3.99
C SER A 302 -0.66 11.14 -3.38
N SER A 303 -0.63 11.05 -2.05
CA SER A 303 0.33 10.22 -1.32
C SER A 303 -0.25 9.62 -0.05
N ALA A 304 0.41 8.57 0.43
CA ALA A 304 0.08 7.94 1.70
C ALA A 304 1.33 7.68 2.53
N PHE A 305 1.18 7.79 3.85
CA PHE A 305 2.12 7.37 4.86
C PHE A 305 1.51 6.20 5.64
N GLN A 306 2.18 5.08 5.67
CA GLN A 306 1.84 3.98 6.57
C GLN A 306 2.95 3.81 7.59
N VAL A 307 2.61 3.86 8.87
CA VAL A 307 3.61 3.66 9.93
C VAL A 307 4.01 2.20 9.98
N VAL A 308 5.30 1.94 9.83
CA VAL A 308 5.90 0.61 9.95
C VAL A 308 6.41 0.39 11.38
N GLU A 309 7.00 1.43 11.97
CA GLU A 309 7.58 1.38 13.30
C GLU A 309 7.55 2.77 13.96
N GLY A 310 7.30 2.81 15.26
CA GLY A 310 7.30 4.05 16.03
C GLY A 310 5.98 4.81 15.98
N ILE A 311 6.05 6.14 16.06
CA ILE A 311 4.89 7.03 16.14
C ILE A 311 5.10 8.23 15.22
N LEU A 312 4.17 8.43 14.29
CA LEU A 312 4.15 9.60 13.42
C LEU A 312 3.10 10.60 13.88
N LYS A 313 3.48 11.86 14.05
CA LYS A 313 2.53 12.98 14.14
C LYS A 313 2.45 13.69 12.81
N ILE A 314 1.24 13.85 12.29
CA ILE A 314 0.99 14.47 10.99
C ILE A 314 -0.14 15.49 11.08
N LYS A 315 0.07 16.67 10.49
CA LYS A 315 -0.95 17.68 10.28
C LYS A 315 -1.22 17.78 8.79
N ILE A 316 -2.48 17.70 8.38
CA ILE A 316 -2.89 17.73 6.97
C ILE A 316 -3.88 18.89 6.80
N GLY A 317 -3.57 19.86 5.94
CA GLY A 317 -4.40 21.05 5.74
C GLY A 317 -4.73 21.75 7.06
N ASP A 318 -6.01 22.04 7.24
CA ASP A 318 -6.52 22.74 8.44
C ASP A 318 -6.90 21.79 9.58
N TYR A 319 -6.82 20.47 9.39
CA TYR A 319 -7.11 19.50 10.45
C TYR A 319 -6.12 19.59 11.60
N PRO A 320 -6.55 19.31 12.85
CA PRO A 320 -5.62 19.15 13.96
C PRO A 320 -4.58 18.06 13.69
N THR A 321 -3.46 18.11 14.41
CA THR A 321 -2.42 17.09 14.28
C THR A 321 -2.93 15.71 14.72
N ALA A 322 -2.88 14.74 13.81
CA ALA A 322 -3.16 13.35 14.09
C ALA A 322 -1.90 12.63 14.58
N MET A 323 -2.10 11.56 15.36
CA MET A 323 -1.05 10.67 15.83
C MET A 323 -1.31 9.26 15.29
N LEU A 324 -0.34 8.73 14.56
CA LEU A 324 -0.40 7.42 13.94
C LEU A 324 0.60 6.48 14.61
N THR A 325 0.19 5.24 14.78
CA THR A 325 1.00 4.12 15.28
C THR A 325 1.18 3.06 14.19
N THR A 326 1.93 2.00 14.48
CA THR A 326 2.22 0.94 13.50
C THR A 326 0.97 0.40 12.82
N GLY A 327 0.98 0.40 11.49
CA GLY A 327 -0.10 -0.03 10.61
C GLY A 327 -1.07 1.08 10.21
N ASP A 328 -1.18 2.16 10.98
CA ASP A 328 -2.07 3.29 10.64
C ASP A 328 -1.61 3.97 9.35
N VAL A 329 -2.58 4.47 8.58
CA VAL A 329 -2.33 5.15 7.31
C VAL A 329 -2.90 6.56 7.33
N ALA A 330 -2.12 7.53 6.88
CA ALA A 330 -2.58 8.87 6.51
C ALA A 330 -2.54 9.03 4.99
N PHE A 331 -3.67 9.38 4.40
CA PHE A 331 -3.80 9.70 2.97
C PHE A 331 -3.89 11.20 2.77
N ILE A 332 -3.13 11.71 1.78
CA ILE A 332 -3.01 13.12 1.46
C ILE A 332 -3.26 13.31 -0.04
N PRO A 333 -4.35 13.97 -0.45
CA PRO A 333 -4.59 14.35 -1.83
C PRO A 333 -3.50 15.28 -2.38
N GLY A 334 -3.34 15.27 -3.70
CA GLY A 334 -2.48 16.24 -4.37
C GLY A 334 -2.83 17.69 -4.03
N ASN A 335 -1.82 18.54 -3.95
CA ASN A 335 -1.89 19.96 -3.62
C ASN A 335 -2.39 20.31 -2.21
N VAL A 336 -2.62 19.33 -1.35
CA VAL A 336 -2.92 19.56 0.07
C VAL A 336 -1.61 19.74 0.83
N SER A 337 -1.53 20.80 1.64
CA SER A 337 -0.37 21.04 2.50
C SER A 337 -0.37 20.11 3.70
N TYR A 338 0.81 19.66 4.11
CA TYR A 338 0.97 18.84 5.31
C TYR A 338 2.34 19.04 5.96
N SER A 339 2.41 18.73 7.24
CA SER A 339 3.66 18.63 7.97
C SER A 339 3.65 17.39 8.85
N TYR A 340 4.81 16.83 9.10
CA TYR A 340 4.94 15.64 9.95
C TYR A 340 6.19 15.72 10.84
N ARG A 341 6.17 14.95 11.91
CA ARG A 341 7.32 14.78 12.82
C ARG A 341 7.22 13.49 13.62
N SER A 342 8.33 13.07 14.16
CA SER A 342 8.41 12.07 15.21
C SER A 342 8.70 12.73 16.56
N ASP A 343 8.00 12.30 17.60
CA ASP A 343 8.31 12.68 18.99
C ASP A 343 9.12 11.57 19.71
N VAL A 344 9.31 10.43 19.06
CA VAL A 344 10.15 9.31 19.51
C VAL A 344 11.48 9.27 18.77
N PHE A 345 12.46 8.55 19.30
CA PHE A 345 13.80 8.52 18.70
C PHE A 345 13.87 7.95 17.29
N PHE A 346 12.92 7.09 16.96
CA PHE A 346 12.90 6.38 15.69
C PHE A 346 11.46 6.14 15.23
N THR A 347 11.12 6.62 14.05
CA THR A 347 9.86 6.30 13.37
C THR A 347 10.17 5.93 11.93
N LYS A 348 9.66 4.81 11.45
CA LYS A 348 9.78 4.36 10.08
C LYS A 348 8.40 4.29 9.44
N VAL A 349 8.27 4.85 8.25
CA VAL A 349 7.06 4.84 7.46
C VAL A 349 7.31 4.26 6.08
N LEU A 350 6.34 3.55 5.55
CA LEU A 350 6.22 3.27 4.13
C LEU A 350 5.50 4.46 3.50
N TYR A 351 6.07 5.02 2.45
CA TYR A 351 5.56 6.18 1.74
C TYR A 351 5.30 5.81 0.28
N VAL A 352 4.12 6.11 -0.21
CA VAL A 352 3.72 5.94 -1.62
C VAL A 352 3.24 7.27 -2.16
N SER A 353 3.65 7.63 -3.36
CA SER A 353 3.23 8.87 -4.01
C SER A 353 2.98 8.69 -5.51
N ARG A 354 1.89 9.24 -5.99
CA ARG A 354 1.65 9.39 -7.43
C ARG A 354 2.51 10.53 -7.97
N GLY A 355 3.09 10.36 -9.15
CA GLY A 355 3.97 11.37 -9.77
C GLY A 355 5.44 11.20 -9.39
N THR A 356 6.26 12.16 -9.80
CA THR A 356 7.73 12.14 -9.63
C THR A 356 8.25 13.23 -8.70
N ASP A 357 7.36 14.04 -8.12
CA ASP A 357 7.68 15.17 -7.23
C ASP A 357 7.32 14.89 -5.76
N GLY A 358 7.19 13.61 -5.39
CA GLY A 358 6.87 13.15 -4.04
C GLY A 358 7.85 13.65 -2.98
N LEU A 359 7.45 13.55 -1.72
CA LEU A 359 8.28 13.92 -0.58
C LEU A 359 9.62 13.20 -0.59
N ASP A 360 9.60 11.90 -0.86
CA ASP A 360 10.81 11.07 -0.94
C ASP A 360 11.82 11.62 -1.94
N GLN A 361 11.36 12.04 -3.13
CA GLN A 361 12.23 12.63 -4.15
C GLN A 361 12.80 14.00 -3.71
N LYS A 362 12.01 14.81 -3.00
CA LYS A 362 12.48 16.08 -2.41
C LYS A 362 13.54 15.86 -1.33
N LEU A 363 13.33 14.85 -0.48
CA LEU A 363 14.29 14.49 0.57
C LEU A 363 15.58 13.91 -0.02
N ILE A 364 15.49 13.06 -1.04
CA ILE A 364 16.65 12.50 -1.76
C ILE A 364 17.46 13.61 -2.39
N LYS A 365 16.81 14.54 -3.12
CA LYS A 365 17.47 15.67 -3.79
C LYS A 365 18.22 16.59 -2.80
N GLY A 366 17.68 16.75 -1.60
CA GLY A 366 18.29 17.55 -0.53
C GLY A 366 19.17 16.75 0.44
N GLY A 367 19.36 15.45 0.17
CA GLY A 367 20.13 14.54 0.99
C GLY A 367 21.50 14.20 0.42
N LYS A 368 22.26 13.41 1.16
CA LYS A 368 23.51 12.80 0.72
C LYS A 368 23.40 11.29 0.76
N HIS A 369 24.21 10.61 -0.04
CA HIS A 369 24.31 9.14 0.01
C HIS A 369 24.61 8.65 1.43
N TRP A 370 23.98 7.57 1.84
CA TRP A 370 24.05 7.01 3.18
C TRP A 370 23.98 5.48 3.17
N ASP A 371 24.95 4.82 3.81
CA ASP A 371 25.06 3.36 3.75
C ASP A 371 24.37 2.66 4.92
N PHE A 372 23.96 3.39 5.95
CA PHE A 372 23.48 2.80 7.18
C PHE A 372 21.94 2.89 7.33
N PRO A 373 21.30 1.90 7.98
CA PRO A 373 19.87 1.95 8.29
C PRO A 373 19.54 2.86 9.49
N THR A 374 20.56 3.35 10.20
CA THR A 374 20.43 4.18 11.40
C THR A 374 21.03 5.56 11.20
N PHE A 375 20.65 6.51 12.07
CA PHE A 375 21.15 7.88 12.05
C PHE A 375 22.65 7.96 12.39
N PRO A 376 23.33 9.05 12.00
CA PRO A 376 24.68 9.32 12.50
C PRO A 376 24.71 9.31 14.04
N LYS A 377 25.82 8.89 14.59
CA LYS A 377 26.13 9.15 16.01
C LYS A 377 26.56 10.62 16.11
N ASP A 378 25.91 11.36 16.99
CA ASP A 378 26.31 12.73 17.34
C ASP A 378 27.64 12.73 18.07
#